data_418d101e9d8e51413cd41fb538b01d71
#
_entry.id   418d101e9d8e51413cd41fb538b01d71
#
_cell.length_a   1.000
_cell.length_b   1.000
_cell.length_c   1.000
_cell.angle_alpha   90.00
_cell.angle_beta   90.00
_cell.angle_gamma   90.00
#
_symmetry.space_group_name_H-M   'P 1'
#
loop_
_entity.id
_entity.type
_entity.pdbx_description
1 polymer ?
#
loop_
_entity_poly.entity_id
_entity_poly.type
_entity_poly.pdbx_seq_one_letter_code
_entity_poly.pdbx_strand_id
1 'polypeptide(L)'
;MSLTPEFDFSPLHGLALLLPLLAVRLGMLRLLKPDSLRRAGFTPPVEEHARWAMPVYVISEGLLLLYPLFLTIKDGVWLALGLPLMVGGLILVALSAWEFTHTEGRQPLTGGIYRYSRNPMYAGYLLYFAGVGLVTASWLYILIAVIEQIALYWLIRGEERWCLAEYGEPYRRYTRDVRRYLGRRAS
;
A
#
# COMPACT_ATOMS: atom_id res chain seq x y z
N MET A 1 -5.79 -24.93 15.03
CA MET A 1 -6.17 -23.55 14.71
C MET A 1 -6.17 -23.43 13.20
N SER A 2 -7.34 -23.35 12.57
CA SER A 2 -7.46 -23.33 11.11
C SER A 2 -7.45 -21.88 10.58
N LEU A 3 -6.78 -21.67 9.46
CA LEU A 3 -6.84 -20.43 8.66
C LEU A 3 -8.04 -20.47 7.70
N THR A 4 -9.15 -21.08 8.12
CA THR A 4 -10.33 -21.18 7.26
C THR A 4 -11.22 -19.95 7.48
N PRO A 5 -11.58 -19.23 6.41
CA PRO A 5 -12.49 -18.10 6.53
C PRO A 5 -13.87 -18.58 6.98
N GLU A 6 -14.40 -17.95 8.00
CA GLU A 6 -15.81 -18.04 8.32
C GLU A 6 -16.51 -16.88 7.63
N PHE A 7 -17.39 -17.21 6.69
CA PHE A 7 -18.19 -16.24 5.97
C PHE A 7 -19.41 -15.88 6.80
N ASP A 8 -19.40 -14.71 7.39
CA ASP A 8 -20.56 -14.14 8.06
C ASP A 8 -20.66 -12.67 7.67
N PHE A 9 -21.86 -12.23 7.30
CA PHE A 9 -22.07 -10.81 7.00
C PHE A 9 -21.96 -10.01 8.29
N SER A 10 -20.79 -9.47 8.54
CA SER A 10 -20.44 -8.76 9.75
C SER A 10 -19.94 -7.33 9.42
N PRO A 11 -20.85 -6.42 9.05
CA PRO A 11 -20.47 -5.07 8.61
C PRO A 11 -19.73 -4.28 9.69
N LEU A 12 -20.00 -4.51 10.96
CA LEU A 12 -19.27 -3.85 12.05
C LEU A 12 -17.81 -4.24 12.11
N HIS A 13 -17.51 -5.55 11.98
CA HIS A 13 -16.13 -6.02 11.90
C HIS A 13 -15.44 -5.51 10.64
N GLY A 14 -16.11 -5.59 9.49
CA GLY A 14 -15.58 -5.06 8.23
C GLY A 14 -15.28 -3.58 8.29
N LEU A 15 -16.17 -2.77 8.85
CA LEU A 15 -15.95 -1.35 9.05
C LEU A 15 -14.79 -1.08 10.01
N ALA A 16 -14.69 -1.81 11.12
CA ALA A 16 -13.57 -1.68 12.06
C ALA A 16 -12.21 -1.97 11.39
N LEU A 17 -12.19 -2.91 10.43
CA LEU A 17 -11.00 -3.26 9.65
C LEU A 17 -10.71 -2.27 8.53
N LEU A 18 -11.70 -1.57 7.97
CA LEU A 18 -11.52 -0.68 6.83
C LEU A 18 -11.37 0.79 7.21
N LEU A 19 -12.13 1.25 8.22
CA LEU A 19 -12.19 2.67 8.60
C LEU A 19 -10.83 3.27 8.93
N PRO A 20 -9.89 2.61 9.65
CA PRO A 20 -8.59 3.19 9.94
C PRO A 20 -7.80 3.50 8.67
N LEU A 21 -7.80 2.59 7.71
CA LEU A 21 -7.10 2.78 6.43
C LEU A 21 -7.76 3.86 5.58
N LEU A 22 -9.09 3.84 5.49
CA LEU A 22 -9.86 4.85 4.75
C LEU A 22 -9.72 6.23 5.39
N ALA A 23 -9.71 6.32 6.72
CA ALA A 23 -9.52 7.58 7.44
C ALA A 23 -8.15 8.20 7.14
N VAL A 24 -7.08 7.40 7.14
CA VAL A 24 -5.76 7.88 6.74
C VAL A 24 -5.78 8.31 5.27
N ARG A 25 -6.29 7.47 4.37
CA ARG A 25 -6.30 7.71 2.92
C ARG A 25 -7.11 8.96 2.55
N LEU A 26 -8.35 9.09 3.06
CA LEU A 26 -9.25 10.23 2.79
C LEU A 26 -8.85 11.49 3.58
N GLY A 27 -8.38 11.32 4.83
CA GLY A 27 -7.88 12.42 5.64
C GLY A 27 -6.68 13.09 4.96
N MET A 28 -5.78 12.31 4.41
CA MET A 28 -4.64 12.82 3.66
C MET A 28 -5.05 13.53 2.38
N LEU A 29 -6.04 13.03 1.64
CA LEU A 29 -6.56 13.72 0.46
C LEU A 29 -7.12 15.11 0.78
N ARG A 30 -7.69 15.33 1.96
CA ARG A 30 -8.16 16.64 2.42
C ARG A 30 -7.04 17.60 2.81
N LEU A 31 -5.91 17.06 3.26
CA LEU A 31 -4.72 17.84 3.60
C LEU A 31 -3.87 18.17 2.38
N LEU A 32 -4.10 17.48 1.24
CA LEU A 32 -3.37 17.69 0.01
C LEU A 32 -3.73 19.05 -0.61
N LYS A 33 -2.72 19.83 -0.92
CA LYS A 33 -2.84 20.99 -1.81
C LYS A 33 -3.32 20.53 -3.20
N PRO A 34 -3.99 21.40 -4.00
CA PRO A 34 -4.47 21.03 -5.34
C PRO A 34 -3.42 20.39 -6.25
N ASP A 35 -2.16 20.85 -6.18
CA ASP A 35 -1.06 20.28 -6.97
C ASP A 35 -0.65 18.89 -6.50
N SER A 36 -0.76 18.61 -5.22
CA SER A 36 -0.51 17.27 -4.67
C SER A 36 -1.62 16.30 -5.05
N LEU A 37 -2.88 16.76 -5.12
CA LEU A 37 -4.00 15.97 -5.63
C LEU A 37 -3.82 15.56 -7.09
N ARG A 38 -3.36 16.49 -7.94
CA ARG A 38 -3.04 16.17 -9.35
C ARG A 38 -1.94 15.12 -9.46
N ARG A 39 -0.91 15.22 -8.63
CA ARG A 39 0.18 14.22 -8.58
C ARG A 39 -0.31 12.87 -8.07
N ALA A 40 -1.16 12.84 -7.03
CA ALA A 40 -1.72 11.61 -6.50
C ALA A 40 -2.65 10.89 -7.49
N GLY A 41 -3.35 11.65 -8.34
CA GLY A 41 -4.21 11.10 -9.40
C GLY A 41 -3.46 10.76 -10.69
N PHE A 42 -2.17 11.08 -10.78
CA PHE A 42 -1.38 10.76 -11.96
C PHE A 42 -0.95 9.30 -11.94
N THR A 43 -1.37 8.56 -12.95
CA THR A 43 -0.92 7.19 -13.19
C THR A 43 0.05 7.21 -14.37
N PRO A 44 1.32 6.87 -14.16
CA PRO A 44 2.28 6.78 -15.24
C PRO A 44 1.83 5.79 -16.32
N PRO A 45 2.23 5.98 -17.58
CA PRO A 45 1.91 5.04 -18.63
C PRO A 45 2.39 3.63 -18.29
N VAL A 46 1.46 2.66 -18.35
CA VAL A 46 1.77 1.26 -18.12
C VAL A 46 2.35 0.68 -19.40
N GLU A 47 3.50 0.02 -19.33
CA GLU A 47 4.10 -0.64 -20.46
C GLU A 47 3.21 -1.74 -21.01
N GLU A 48 3.32 -2.01 -22.33
CA GLU A 48 2.47 -2.94 -23.03
C GLU A 48 2.46 -4.34 -22.41
N HIS A 49 3.62 -4.85 -22.03
CA HIS A 49 3.75 -6.15 -21.39
C HIS A 49 3.24 -6.22 -19.93
N ALA A 50 2.95 -5.07 -19.32
CA ALA A 50 2.42 -4.95 -17.97
C ALA A 50 0.96 -4.49 -17.93
N ARG A 51 0.27 -4.36 -19.08
CA ARG A 51 -1.13 -3.90 -19.14
C ARG A 51 -2.09 -4.75 -18.33
N TRP A 52 -1.79 -6.05 -18.18
CA TRP A 52 -2.57 -6.95 -17.34
C TRP A 52 -2.55 -6.57 -15.85
N ALA A 53 -1.50 -5.88 -15.39
CA ALA A 53 -1.32 -5.58 -13.97
C ALA A 53 -2.37 -4.58 -13.45
N MET A 54 -2.78 -3.61 -14.27
CA MET A 54 -3.76 -2.61 -13.87
C MET A 54 -5.14 -3.22 -13.55
N PRO A 55 -5.80 -4.01 -14.44
CA PRO A 55 -7.07 -4.64 -14.10
C PRO A 55 -6.95 -5.61 -12.92
N VAL A 56 -5.86 -6.36 -12.81
CA VAL A 56 -5.64 -7.26 -11.66
C VAL A 56 -5.54 -6.44 -10.37
N TYR A 57 -4.78 -5.34 -10.36
CA TYR A 57 -4.70 -4.43 -9.23
C TYR A 57 -6.07 -3.87 -8.84
N VAL A 58 -6.84 -3.33 -9.79
CA VAL A 58 -8.15 -2.72 -9.50
C VAL A 58 -9.14 -3.74 -8.96
N ILE A 59 -9.15 -4.96 -9.52
CA ILE A 59 -10.03 -6.02 -9.05
C ILE A 59 -9.62 -6.49 -7.64
N SER A 60 -8.34 -6.75 -7.41
CA SER A 60 -7.85 -7.20 -6.10
C SER A 60 -8.01 -6.14 -5.01
N GLU A 61 -7.73 -4.86 -5.31
CA GLU A 61 -8.00 -3.74 -4.39
C GLU A 61 -9.49 -3.67 -4.04
N GLY A 62 -10.39 -3.79 -5.03
CA GLY A 62 -11.83 -3.83 -4.80
C GLY A 62 -12.25 -5.00 -3.89
N LEU A 63 -11.68 -6.19 -4.13
CA LEU A 63 -11.92 -7.36 -3.27
C LEU A 63 -11.37 -7.15 -1.85
N LEU A 64 -10.17 -6.60 -1.69
CA LEU A 64 -9.57 -6.31 -0.38
C LEU A 64 -10.37 -5.28 0.43
N LEU A 65 -11.08 -4.38 -0.26
CA LEU A 65 -11.96 -3.41 0.40
C LEU A 65 -13.35 -3.96 0.72
N LEU A 66 -13.89 -4.85 -0.11
CA LEU A 66 -15.26 -5.36 0.07
C LEU A 66 -15.33 -6.62 0.90
N TYR A 67 -14.35 -7.51 0.75
CA TYR A 67 -14.35 -8.82 1.40
C TYR A 67 -14.34 -8.77 2.94
N PRO A 68 -13.67 -7.80 3.62
CA PRO A 68 -13.75 -7.69 5.08
C PRO A 68 -15.15 -7.53 5.64
N LEU A 69 -16.12 -7.03 4.85
CA LEU A 69 -17.52 -6.93 5.26
C LEU A 69 -18.18 -8.30 5.54
N PHE A 70 -17.58 -9.36 5.02
CA PHE A 70 -18.03 -10.76 5.17
C PHE A 70 -17.10 -11.60 6.06
N LEU A 71 -16.19 -10.95 6.79
CA LEU A 71 -15.24 -11.62 7.67
C LEU A 71 -15.45 -11.20 9.11
N THR A 72 -15.21 -12.15 10.02
CA THR A 72 -15.24 -11.91 11.47
C THR A 72 -13.83 -11.79 12.03
N ILE A 73 -13.66 -10.90 12.99
CA ILE A 73 -12.42 -10.76 13.76
C ILE A 73 -12.31 -11.98 14.69
N LYS A 74 -11.16 -12.63 14.67
CA LYS A 74 -10.83 -13.77 15.53
C LYS A 74 -9.98 -13.33 16.70
N ASP A 75 -10.30 -13.85 17.87
CA ASP A 75 -9.55 -13.60 19.10
C ASP A 75 -8.25 -14.43 19.20
N GLY A 76 -7.51 -14.19 20.27
CA GLY A 76 -6.32 -14.93 20.62
C GLY A 76 -5.13 -14.67 19.70
N VAL A 77 -4.44 -15.73 19.25
CA VAL A 77 -3.18 -15.61 18.51
C VAL A 77 -3.33 -14.85 17.18
N TRP A 78 -4.46 -14.99 16.51
CA TRP A 78 -4.69 -14.32 15.22
C TRP A 78 -4.76 -12.80 15.37
N LEU A 79 -5.48 -12.34 16.40
CA LEU A 79 -5.53 -10.91 16.74
C LEU A 79 -4.15 -10.42 17.18
N ALA A 80 -3.47 -11.18 18.05
CA ALA A 80 -2.14 -10.80 18.55
C ALA A 80 -1.08 -10.67 17.46
N LEU A 81 -1.14 -11.48 16.40
CA LEU A 81 -0.22 -11.41 15.26
C LEU A 81 -0.64 -10.38 14.22
N GLY A 82 -1.94 -10.29 13.93
CA GLY A 82 -2.44 -9.43 12.85
C GLY A 82 -2.50 -7.96 13.23
N LEU A 83 -2.89 -7.64 14.47
CA LEU A 83 -3.04 -6.25 14.90
C LEU A 83 -1.74 -5.44 14.82
N PRO A 84 -0.57 -5.94 15.27
CA PRO A 84 0.70 -5.21 15.08
C PRO A 84 1.04 -4.93 13.62
N LEU A 85 0.75 -5.87 12.71
CA LEU A 85 0.96 -5.68 11.29
C LEU A 85 0.04 -4.59 10.72
N MET A 86 -1.24 -4.59 11.11
CA MET A 86 -2.18 -3.54 10.71
C MET A 86 -1.71 -2.17 11.20
N VAL A 87 -1.35 -2.05 12.47
CA VAL A 87 -0.87 -0.78 13.06
C VAL A 87 0.42 -0.33 12.36
N GLY A 88 1.39 -1.21 12.20
CA GLY A 88 2.64 -0.91 11.49
C GLY A 88 2.41 -0.49 10.04
N GLY A 89 1.52 -1.20 9.33
CA GLY A 89 1.12 -0.85 7.97
C GLY A 89 0.46 0.52 7.90
N LEU A 90 -0.46 0.81 8.80
CA LEU A 90 -1.16 2.10 8.88
C LEU A 90 -0.19 3.26 9.15
N ILE A 91 0.78 3.07 10.06
CA ILE A 91 1.84 4.06 10.33
C ILE A 91 2.65 4.32 9.06
N LEU A 92 3.07 3.28 8.34
CA LEU A 92 3.83 3.44 7.10
C LEU A 92 3.03 4.20 6.03
N VAL A 93 1.74 3.88 5.86
CA VAL A 93 0.86 4.62 4.93
C VAL A 93 0.75 6.07 5.34
N ALA A 94 0.52 6.36 6.64
CA ALA A 94 0.38 7.71 7.16
C ALA A 94 1.66 8.54 6.97
N LEU A 95 2.83 7.98 7.31
CA LEU A 95 4.13 8.65 7.12
C LEU A 95 4.42 8.90 5.64
N SER A 96 4.10 7.95 4.77
CA SER A 96 4.29 8.09 3.31
C SER A 96 3.43 9.21 2.75
N ALA A 97 2.17 9.23 3.15
CA ALA A 97 1.22 10.23 2.72
C ALA A 97 1.58 11.63 3.28
N TRP A 98 2.05 11.70 4.52
CA TRP A 98 2.55 12.95 5.11
C TRP A 98 3.70 13.54 4.28
N GLU A 99 4.72 12.73 3.96
CA GLU A 99 5.84 13.18 3.13
C GLU A 99 5.38 13.64 1.75
N PHE A 100 4.45 12.91 1.14
CA PHE A 100 3.85 13.28 -0.14
C PHE A 100 3.17 14.64 -0.11
N THR A 101 2.50 15.01 1.00
CA THR A 101 1.80 16.30 1.14
C THR A 101 2.75 17.47 1.34
N HIS A 102 3.94 17.23 1.93
CA HIS A 102 4.90 18.26 2.29
C HIS A 102 6.01 18.45 1.25
N THR A 103 6.16 17.52 0.31
CA THR A 103 7.11 17.68 -0.80
C THR A 103 6.53 18.58 -1.88
N GLU A 104 7.13 19.75 -2.07
CA GLU A 104 6.69 20.75 -3.05
C GLU A 104 7.38 20.56 -4.41
N GLY A 105 6.65 20.93 -5.47
CA GLY A 105 7.20 21.05 -6.81
C GLY A 105 7.46 19.74 -7.55
N ARG A 106 8.33 19.83 -8.56
CA ARG A 106 8.74 18.73 -9.44
C ARG A 106 9.99 18.01 -8.92
N GLN A 107 10.01 17.70 -7.62
CA GLN A 107 11.12 16.95 -7.03
C GLN A 107 10.71 15.51 -6.71
N PRO A 108 11.64 14.55 -6.84
CA PRO A 108 11.37 13.17 -6.44
C PRO A 108 11.20 13.08 -4.91
N LEU A 109 10.30 12.22 -4.46
CA LEU A 109 10.12 11.89 -3.05
C LEU A 109 11.33 11.10 -2.54
N THR A 110 12.16 11.73 -1.74
CA THR A 110 13.40 11.14 -1.21
C THR A 110 13.59 11.40 0.29
N GLY A 111 12.72 12.23 0.88
CA GLY A 111 12.75 12.63 2.29
C GLY A 111 12.03 11.65 3.22
N GLY A 112 12.02 11.96 4.52
CA GLY A 112 11.26 11.23 5.52
C GLY A 112 11.42 9.72 5.44
N ILE A 113 10.30 9.00 5.39
CA ILE A 113 10.27 7.53 5.29
C ILE A 113 10.83 7.02 3.95
N TYR A 114 10.83 7.85 2.88
CA TYR A 114 11.41 7.50 1.59
C TYR A 114 12.95 7.36 1.61
N ARG A 115 13.62 7.77 2.69
CA ARG A 115 15.05 7.46 2.89
C ARG A 115 15.32 5.98 3.15
N TYR A 116 14.31 5.21 3.53
CA TYR A 116 14.43 3.80 3.88
C TYR A 116 13.73 2.87 2.90
N SER A 117 12.80 3.38 2.11
CA SER A 117 12.09 2.64 1.07
C SER A 117 11.73 3.60 -0.06
N ARG A 118 11.82 3.14 -1.31
CA ARG A 118 11.33 3.94 -2.44
C ARG A 118 9.80 3.89 -2.58
N ASN A 119 9.19 2.86 -1.99
CA ASN A 119 7.75 2.59 -2.08
C ASN A 119 7.15 2.25 -0.71
N PRO A 120 7.32 3.12 0.31
CA PRO A 120 6.91 2.80 1.68
C PRO A 120 5.39 2.69 1.83
N MET A 121 4.62 3.40 1.01
CA MET A 121 3.16 3.34 1.02
C MET A 121 2.67 1.94 0.62
N TYR A 122 3.22 1.37 -0.46
CA TYR A 122 2.86 0.02 -0.91
C TYR A 122 3.30 -1.07 0.09
N ALA A 123 4.46 -0.89 0.74
CA ALA A 123 4.87 -1.76 1.83
C ALA A 123 3.89 -1.67 3.02
N GLY A 124 3.40 -0.48 3.32
CA GLY A 124 2.37 -0.25 4.33
C GLY A 124 1.06 -0.96 4.02
N TYR A 125 0.57 -0.88 2.78
CA TYR A 125 -0.62 -1.62 2.34
C TYR A 125 -0.44 -3.14 2.47
N LEU A 126 0.70 -3.67 2.03
CA LEU A 126 0.98 -5.11 2.20
C LEU A 126 0.90 -5.54 3.66
N LEU A 127 1.54 -4.81 4.57
CA LEU A 127 1.49 -5.11 6.00
C LEU A 127 0.07 -5.02 6.55
N TYR A 128 -0.67 -3.98 6.16
CA TYR A 128 -2.04 -3.78 6.60
C TYR A 128 -2.94 -4.92 6.17
N PHE A 129 -2.94 -5.27 4.89
CA PHE A 129 -3.76 -6.35 4.35
C PHE A 129 -3.33 -7.73 4.86
N ALA A 130 -2.04 -7.98 5.03
CA ALA A 130 -1.56 -9.19 5.70
C ALA A 130 -2.09 -9.27 7.14
N GLY A 131 -2.08 -8.15 7.87
CA GLY A 131 -2.63 -8.03 9.20
C GLY A 131 -4.13 -8.32 9.24
N VAL A 132 -4.92 -7.74 8.33
CA VAL A 132 -6.36 -8.03 8.18
C VAL A 132 -6.60 -9.52 7.92
N GLY A 133 -5.83 -10.12 7.00
CA GLY A 133 -5.93 -11.56 6.72
C GLY A 133 -5.66 -12.44 7.94
N LEU A 134 -4.68 -12.07 8.79
CA LEU A 134 -4.41 -12.77 10.04
C LEU A 134 -5.52 -12.55 11.07
N VAL A 135 -5.92 -11.31 11.33
CA VAL A 135 -6.97 -10.97 12.31
C VAL A 135 -8.29 -11.69 12.00
N THR A 136 -8.56 -11.91 10.71
CA THR A 136 -9.75 -12.64 10.26
C THR A 136 -9.51 -14.15 10.06
N ALA A 137 -8.27 -14.62 10.25
CA ALA A 137 -7.83 -15.99 9.93
C ALA A 137 -8.21 -16.42 8.50
N SER A 138 -8.16 -15.50 7.54
CA SER A 138 -8.59 -15.73 6.16
C SER A 138 -7.40 -15.91 5.21
N TRP A 139 -7.08 -17.16 4.86
CA TRP A 139 -6.05 -17.46 3.87
C TRP A 139 -6.40 -16.88 2.48
N LEU A 140 -7.69 -16.83 2.15
CA LEU A 140 -8.15 -16.28 0.87
C LEU A 140 -7.89 -14.78 0.79
N TYR A 141 -8.09 -14.02 1.89
CA TYR A 141 -7.76 -12.61 1.95
C TYR A 141 -6.25 -12.38 1.75
N ILE A 142 -5.42 -13.21 2.40
CA ILE A 142 -3.95 -13.15 2.23
C ILE A 142 -3.58 -13.45 0.77
N LEU A 143 -4.21 -14.45 0.15
CA LEU A 143 -3.97 -14.78 -1.26
C LEU A 143 -4.30 -13.59 -2.19
N ILE A 144 -5.43 -12.91 -1.97
CA ILE A 144 -5.81 -11.73 -2.75
C ILE A 144 -4.76 -10.61 -2.56
N ALA A 145 -4.30 -10.39 -1.34
CA ALA A 145 -3.25 -9.40 -1.06
C ALA A 145 -1.93 -9.75 -1.75
N VAL A 146 -1.57 -11.02 -1.85
CA VAL A 146 -0.38 -11.48 -2.61
C VAL A 146 -0.54 -11.24 -4.11
N ILE A 147 -1.72 -11.55 -4.65
CA ILE A 147 -2.03 -11.29 -6.08
C ILE A 147 -1.92 -9.79 -6.39
N GLU A 148 -2.47 -8.95 -5.52
CA GLU A 148 -2.35 -7.50 -5.63
C GLU A 148 -0.88 -7.05 -5.64
N GLN A 149 -0.05 -7.58 -4.72
CA GLN A 149 1.37 -7.23 -4.67
C GLN A 149 2.15 -7.65 -5.92
N ILE A 150 1.78 -8.76 -6.56
CA ILE A 150 2.35 -9.16 -7.84
C ILE A 150 2.01 -8.13 -8.93
N ALA A 151 0.75 -7.70 -9.00
CA ALA A 151 0.33 -6.66 -9.93
C ALA A 151 1.03 -5.32 -9.65
N LEU A 152 1.04 -4.89 -8.38
CA LEU A 152 1.73 -3.67 -7.92
C LEU A 152 3.23 -3.68 -8.26
N TYR A 153 3.90 -4.81 -8.16
CA TYR A 153 5.32 -4.90 -8.53
C TYR A 153 5.57 -4.43 -9.98
N TRP A 154 4.68 -4.78 -10.91
CA TRP A 154 4.80 -4.36 -12.31
C TRP A 154 4.45 -2.89 -12.50
N LEU A 155 3.41 -2.39 -11.82
CA LEU A 155 3.03 -0.98 -11.84
C LEU A 155 4.13 -0.08 -11.26
N ILE A 156 4.69 -0.44 -10.11
CA ILE A 156 5.80 0.27 -9.46
C ILE A 156 7.02 0.37 -10.39
N ARG A 157 7.31 -0.67 -11.16
CA ARG A 157 8.41 -0.62 -12.15
C ARG A 157 8.15 0.42 -13.23
N GLY A 158 6.91 0.56 -13.66
CA GLY A 158 6.49 1.63 -14.57
C GLY A 158 6.68 3.01 -13.97
N GLU A 159 6.21 3.20 -12.73
CA GLU A 159 6.39 4.44 -11.97
C GLU A 159 7.86 4.82 -11.79
N GLU A 160 8.71 3.87 -11.41
CA GLU A 160 10.15 4.11 -11.24
C GLU A 160 10.84 4.50 -12.54
N ARG A 161 10.44 3.92 -13.69
CA ARG A 161 10.97 4.33 -15.00
C ARG A 161 10.53 5.72 -15.39
N TRP A 162 9.25 6.03 -15.16
CA TRP A 162 8.74 7.37 -15.36
C TRP A 162 9.49 8.40 -14.49
N CYS A 163 9.70 8.10 -13.21
CA CYS A 163 10.50 8.94 -12.31
C CYS A 163 11.93 9.14 -12.81
N LEU A 164 12.55 8.11 -13.40
CA LEU A 164 13.88 8.21 -14.02
C LEU A 164 13.87 9.14 -15.24
N ALA A 165 12.84 9.08 -16.06
CA ALA A 165 12.70 9.95 -17.23
C ALA A 165 12.42 11.41 -16.84
N GLU A 166 11.57 11.64 -15.84
CA GLU A 166 11.14 12.96 -15.39
C GLU A 166 12.22 13.66 -14.55
N TYR A 167 12.86 12.95 -13.61
CA TYR A 167 13.78 13.53 -12.63
C TYR A 167 15.26 13.30 -12.96
N GLY A 168 15.58 12.39 -13.88
CA GLY A 168 16.95 12.15 -14.36
C GLY A 168 17.94 11.68 -13.29
N GLU A 169 19.13 12.29 -13.25
CA GLU A 169 20.24 11.88 -12.38
C GLU A 169 19.95 11.98 -10.87
N PRO A 170 19.19 12.97 -10.34
CA PRO A 170 18.76 12.97 -8.94
C PRO A 170 18.04 11.69 -8.52
N TYR A 171 17.08 11.22 -9.32
CA TYR A 171 16.36 9.97 -9.03
C TYR A 171 17.24 8.73 -9.22
N ARG A 172 18.15 8.75 -10.20
CA ARG A 172 19.13 7.67 -10.43
C ARG A 172 20.02 7.45 -9.22
N ARG A 173 20.56 8.53 -8.60
CA ARG A 173 21.35 8.46 -7.36
C ARG A 173 20.52 7.87 -6.24
N TYR A 174 19.31 8.36 -6.05
CA TYR A 174 18.38 7.84 -5.06
C TYR A 174 18.14 6.31 -5.20
N THR A 175 17.97 5.82 -6.43
CA THR A 175 17.78 4.36 -6.66
C THR A 175 19.03 3.52 -6.39
N ARG A 176 20.23 4.11 -6.39
CA ARG A 176 21.47 3.42 -5.97
C ARG A 176 21.52 3.24 -4.47
N ASP A 177 21.05 4.24 -3.71
CA ASP A 177 21.19 4.28 -2.25
C ASP A 177 20.06 3.59 -1.52
N VAL A 178 18.84 3.66 -2.06
CA VAL A 178 17.61 3.15 -1.41
C VAL A 178 17.03 1.97 -2.18
N ARG A 179 16.64 0.91 -1.45
CA ARG A 179 15.99 -0.26 -2.03
C ARG A 179 14.53 0.02 -2.34
N ARG A 180 13.92 -0.79 -3.24
CA ARG A 180 12.52 -0.62 -3.66
C ARG A 180 11.55 -0.74 -2.50
N TYR A 181 11.70 -1.72 -1.64
CA TYR A 181 10.77 -1.97 -0.53
C TYR A 181 11.36 -1.62 0.84
N LEU A 182 12.50 -2.17 1.21
CA LEU A 182 13.05 -1.96 2.54
C LEU A 182 14.58 -1.85 2.53
N GLY A 183 15.07 -0.81 3.21
CA GLY A 183 16.46 -0.63 3.55
C GLY A 183 17.27 0.20 2.55
N ARG A 184 18.42 0.64 3.02
CA ARG A 184 19.47 1.27 2.20
C ARG A 184 20.40 0.19 1.65
N ARG A 185 21.06 0.48 0.54
CA ARG A 185 22.18 -0.33 0.08
C ARG A 185 23.41 0.08 0.88
N ALA A 186 24.21 -0.89 1.30
CA ALA A 186 25.52 -0.59 1.86
C ALA A 186 26.36 0.08 0.77
N SER A 187 26.89 1.26 1.06
CA SER A 187 27.87 1.96 0.22
C SER A 187 29.21 1.23 0.26
#